data_b5c99a8fba57290cbb353f2865f954da
#
_entry.id   b5c99a8fba57290cbb353f2865f954da
#
_cell.length_a   1.000
_cell.length_b   1.000
_cell.length_c   1.000
_cell.angle_alpha   90.00
_cell.angle_beta   90.00
_cell.angle_gamma   90.00
#
_symmetry.space_group_name_H-M   'P 1'
#
loop_
_entity.id
_entity.type
_entity.pdbx_description
1 polymer ?
#
loop_
_entity_poly.entity_id
_entity_poly.type
_entity_poly.pdbx_seq_one_letter_code
_entity_poly.pdbx_strand_id
1 'polypeptide(L)'
;MGRRIGLQTVEIESKPRIIGTYNIVGPKEGQGPLREYFDKIVEDDLNGTESFEKAETSLLYTAISESIKKAKLKENDINYLLAGDLLNQLSSSCFAARDLNIPFIGLFGACSTMAESLSVGSMIMEGGLANYVVAATSSHFSSAERQFRLPLEMGSQRAPTAQWTVTGAGAMVLGKKGNFPYVTHVTTGKVKDYGIIDVNNMGVAMAPAAVDTIKQHFMDTGRKPSDYDVIATGDLEIGRASCRERVFAGC
;
A
#
# COMPACT_ATOMS: atom_id res chain seq x y z
N MET A 1 -26.41 0.47 -3.00
CA MET A 1 -25.72 0.61 -1.68
C MET A 1 -24.98 -0.67 -1.41
N GLY A 2 -23.67 -0.59 -1.18
CA GLY A 2 -22.84 -1.77 -0.98
C GLY A 2 -23.38 -2.69 0.10
N ARG A 3 -23.12 -3.96 -0.05
CA ARG A 3 -23.60 -4.98 0.88
C ARG A 3 -22.46 -5.87 1.37
N ARG A 4 -22.59 -6.31 2.60
CA ARG A 4 -21.73 -7.36 3.12
C ARG A 4 -22.11 -8.70 2.49
N ILE A 5 -21.12 -9.38 1.93
CA ILE A 5 -21.26 -10.75 1.40
C ILE A 5 -20.34 -11.67 2.19
N GLY A 6 -20.85 -12.83 2.60
CA GLY A 6 -20.08 -13.76 3.44
C GLY A 6 -19.57 -13.17 4.75
N LEU A 7 -18.39 -13.61 5.19
CA LEU A 7 -17.86 -13.29 6.52
C LEU A 7 -17.01 -12.02 6.59
N GLN A 8 -16.22 -11.73 5.55
CA GLN A 8 -15.20 -10.67 5.59
C GLN A 8 -15.26 -9.72 4.39
N THR A 9 -16.11 -10.00 3.40
CA THR A 9 -16.14 -9.25 2.15
C THR A 9 -17.31 -8.29 2.07
N VAL A 10 -17.06 -7.12 1.51
CA VAL A 10 -18.05 -6.11 1.15
C VAL A 10 -18.02 -5.93 -0.36
N GLU A 11 -19.18 -6.03 -1.00
CA GLU A 11 -19.36 -5.66 -2.41
C GLU A 11 -19.56 -4.14 -2.50
N ILE A 12 -18.82 -3.49 -3.38
CA ILE A 12 -18.85 -2.04 -3.59
C ILE A 12 -19.62 -1.76 -4.89
N GLU A 13 -20.90 -1.45 -4.76
CA GLU A 13 -21.80 -1.23 -5.92
C GLU A 13 -21.48 0.05 -6.69
N SER A 14 -21.03 1.11 -5.99
CA SER A 14 -20.66 2.40 -6.59
C SER A 14 -19.43 2.31 -7.49
N LYS A 15 -18.63 1.25 -7.34
CA LYS A 15 -17.43 0.97 -8.14
C LYS A 15 -16.50 2.19 -8.25
N PRO A 16 -15.93 2.69 -7.14
CA PRO A 16 -14.97 3.79 -7.16
C PRO A 16 -13.83 3.48 -8.14
N ARG A 17 -13.48 4.47 -8.96
CA ARG A 17 -12.50 4.33 -10.04
C ARG A 17 -11.19 4.96 -9.63
N ILE A 18 -10.08 4.33 -10.01
CA ILE A 18 -8.74 4.86 -9.81
C ILE A 18 -8.45 5.82 -10.96
N ILE A 19 -8.74 7.10 -10.76
CA ILE A 19 -8.71 8.13 -11.81
C ILE A 19 -7.38 8.86 -11.96
N GLY A 20 -6.47 8.68 -11.04
CA GLY A 20 -5.11 9.22 -11.08
C GLY A 20 -4.19 8.39 -10.21
N THR A 21 -2.98 8.15 -10.70
CA THR A 21 -1.94 7.40 -9.96
C THR A 21 -0.59 8.06 -10.15
N TYR A 22 0.22 8.02 -9.12
CA TYR A 22 1.62 8.41 -9.23
C TYR A 22 2.48 7.60 -8.28
N ASN A 23 3.66 7.22 -8.74
CA ASN A 23 4.67 6.58 -7.91
C ASN A 23 6.03 7.24 -8.11
N ILE A 24 6.78 7.32 -7.02
CA ILE A 24 8.14 7.87 -6.98
C ILE A 24 8.99 6.98 -6.10
N VAL A 25 10.17 6.63 -6.55
CA VAL A 25 11.03 5.66 -5.87
C VAL A 25 12.47 6.13 -5.78
N GLY A 26 13.23 5.50 -4.88
CA GLY A 26 14.65 5.71 -4.70
C GLY A 26 15.52 5.15 -5.82
N PRO A 27 16.83 5.47 -5.78
CA PRO A 27 17.76 5.03 -6.83
C PRO A 27 17.93 3.52 -6.90
N LYS A 28 17.82 2.82 -5.76
CA LYS A 28 17.93 1.36 -5.71
C LYS A 28 16.75 0.68 -6.41
N GLU A 29 15.54 1.12 -6.16
CA GLU A 29 14.33 0.63 -6.82
C GLU A 29 14.37 0.88 -8.32
N GLY A 30 14.95 2.02 -8.71
CA GLY A 30 15.22 2.37 -10.12
C GLY A 30 16.20 1.46 -10.84
N GLN A 31 16.94 0.61 -10.14
CA GLN A 31 17.82 -0.41 -10.73
C GLN A 31 17.12 -1.77 -10.89
N GLY A 32 15.90 -1.89 -10.37
CA GLY A 32 15.13 -3.12 -10.40
C GLY A 32 14.39 -3.35 -11.73
N PRO A 33 13.73 -4.52 -11.85
CA PRO A 33 13.04 -4.92 -13.09
C PRO A 33 11.79 -4.09 -13.40
N LEU A 34 11.30 -3.31 -12.44
CA LEU A 34 10.12 -2.45 -12.61
C LEU A 34 10.47 -1.00 -12.96
N ARG A 35 11.74 -0.70 -13.24
CA ARG A 35 12.25 0.65 -13.54
C ARG A 35 11.35 1.44 -14.50
N GLU A 36 10.97 0.81 -15.60
CA GLU A 36 10.19 1.46 -16.68
C GLU A 36 8.73 1.79 -16.31
N TYR A 37 8.27 1.28 -15.17
CA TYR A 37 6.91 1.49 -14.68
C TYR A 37 6.81 2.57 -13.60
N PHE A 38 7.96 3.10 -13.13
CA PHE A 38 7.95 4.18 -12.15
C PHE A 38 7.78 5.53 -12.84
N ASP A 39 6.91 6.37 -12.29
CA ASP A 39 6.69 7.72 -12.80
C ASP A 39 7.91 8.62 -12.57
N LYS A 40 8.60 8.42 -11.45
CA LYS A 40 9.83 9.14 -11.11
C LYS A 40 10.78 8.28 -10.29
N ILE A 41 12.05 8.37 -10.61
CA ILE A 41 13.16 7.81 -9.83
C ILE A 41 14.00 8.99 -9.35
N VAL A 42 14.24 9.11 -8.03
CA VAL A 42 15.08 10.18 -7.49
C VAL A 42 16.56 9.82 -7.63
N GLU A 43 17.42 10.84 -7.65
CA GLU A 43 18.86 10.66 -7.89
C GLU A 43 19.59 10.11 -6.66
N ASP A 44 19.11 10.48 -5.46
CA ASP A 44 19.68 10.05 -4.19
C ASP A 44 18.58 9.82 -3.12
N ASP A 45 18.93 9.14 -2.04
CA ASP A 45 17.99 8.78 -0.98
C ASP A 45 17.55 9.97 -0.11
N LEU A 46 18.23 11.10 -0.16
CA LEU A 46 17.84 12.31 0.56
C LEU A 46 16.88 13.19 -0.25
N ASN A 47 16.80 13.01 -1.58
CA ASN A 47 15.94 13.80 -2.45
C ASN A 47 16.04 15.30 -2.20
N GLY A 48 17.26 15.81 -1.99
CA GLY A 48 17.54 17.22 -1.71
C GLY A 48 17.13 17.70 -0.33
N THR A 49 16.84 16.83 0.63
CA THR A 49 16.47 17.16 2.00
C THR A 49 17.60 16.88 3.00
N GLU A 50 17.43 17.27 4.26
CA GLU A 50 18.44 17.17 5.31
C GLU A 50 18.41 15.85 6.08
N SER A 51 17.32 15.08 5.96
CA SER A 51 17.16 13.79 6.64
C SER A 51 16.28 12.82 5.86
N PHE A 52 16.41 11.54 6.15
CA PHE A 52 15.64 10.49 5.48
C PHE A 52 14.13 10.58 5.78
N GLU A 53 13.75 11.06 6.97
CA GLU A 53 12.36 11.29 7.34
C GLU A 53 11.76 12.46 6.53
N LYS A 54 12.54 13.53 6.31
CA LYS A 54 12.15 14.64 5.42
C LYS A 54 12.09 14.18 3.96
N ALA A 55 13.02 13.33 3.53
CA ALA A 55 12.99 12.75 2.19
C ALA A 55 11.72 11.94 1.98
N GLU A 56 11.36 11.06 2.89
CA GLU A 56 10.13 10.28 2.83
C GLU A 56 8.88 11.17 2.77
N THR A 57 8.81 12.21 3.61
CA THR A 57 7.74 13.21 3.56
C THR A 57 7.64 13.87 2.19
N SER A 58 8.77 14.25 1.59
CA SER A 58 8.84 14.87 0.26
C SER A 58 8.38 13.91 -0.86
N LEU A 59 8.77 12.63 -0.77
CA LEU A 59 8.32 11.61 -1.71
C LEU A 59 6.80 11.43 -1.63
N LEU A 60 6.24 11.32 -0.43
CA LEU A 60 4.80 11.15 -0.22
C LEU A 60 4.02 12.37 -0.69
N TYR A 61 4.45 13.57 -0.34
CA TYR A 61 3.87 14.82 -0.82
C TYR A 61 3.82 14.86 -2.35
N THR A 62 4.95 14.54 -2.99
CA THR A 62 5.06 14.52 -4.46
C THR A 62 4.10 13.50 -5.07
N ALA A 63 4.06 12.26 -4.54
CA ALA A 63 3.18 11.23 -5.05
C ALA A 63 1.71 11.64 -4.98
N ILE A 64 1.28 12.23 -3.87
CA ILE A 64 -0.09 12.72 -3.69
C ILE A 64 -0.39 13.87 -4.66
N SER A 65 0.42 14.92 -4.67
CA SER A 65 0.20 16.10 -5.51
C SER A 65 0.14 15.75 -7.00
N GLU A 66 1.07 14.91 -7.46
CA GLU A 66 1.12 14.52 -8.88
C GLU A 66 -0.03 13.57 -9.25
N SER A 67 -0.48 12.69 -8.34
CA SER A 67 -1.65 11.84 -8.59
C SER A 67 -2.94 12.68 -8.73
N ILE A 68 -3.10 13.72 -7.91
CA ILE A 68 -4.22 14.67 -7.99
C ILE A 68 -4.17 15.44 -9.31
N LYS A 69 -3.00 15.91 -9.74
CA LYS A 69 -2.83 16.59 -11.05
C LYS A 69 -3.14 15.66 -12.22
N LYS A 70 -2.69 14.40 -12.18
CA LYS A 70 -3.04 13.40 -13.21
C LYS A 70 -4.54 13.12 -13.27
N ALA A 71 -5.25 13.18 -12.13
CA ALA A 71 -6.70 13.11 -12.07
C ALA A 71 -7.39 14.38 -12.58
N LYS A 72 -6.65 15.43 -12.94
CA LYS A 72 -7.13 16.76 -13.34
C LYS A 72 -7.98 17.44 -12.26
N LEU A 73 -7.60 17.23 -11.00
CA LEU A 73 -8.21 17.80 -9.81
C LEU A 73 -7.26 18.78 -9.11
N LYS A 74 -7.81 19.51 -8.15
CA LYS A 74 -7.07 20.34 -7.20
C LYS A 74 -7.15 19.73 -5.80
N GLU A 75 -6.25 20.11 -4.92
CA GLU A 75 -6.23 19.62 -3.53
C GLU A 75 -7.57 19.89 -2.82
N ASN A 76 -8.19 21.03 -3.05
CA ASN A 76 -9.48 21.40 -2.49
C ASN A 76 -10.67 20.55 -3.00
N ASP A 77 -10.50 19.78 -4.06
CA ASP A 77 -11.52 18.85 -4.55
C ASP A 77 -11.52 17.53 -3.76
N ILE A 78 -10.44 17.25 -3.05
CA ILE A 78 -10.24 16.02 -2.30
C ILE A 78 -10.94 16.09 -0.95
N ASN A 79 -11.83 15.14 -0.68
CA ASN A 79 -12.56 15.10 0.57
C ASN A 79 -11.75 14.49 1.71
N TYR A 80 -10.97 13.44 1.42
CA TYR A 80 -10.12 12.76 2.40
C TYR A 80 -8.83 12.29 1.78
N LEU A 81 -7.74 12.47 2.51
CA LEU A 81 -6.48 11.77 2.32
C LEU A 81 -6.39 10.62 3.32
N LEU A 82 -6.28 9.40 2.82
CA LEU A 82 -6.02 8.20 3.61
C LEU A 82 -4.58 7.79 3.35
N ALA A 83 -3.72 7.95 4.33
CA ALA A 83 -2.32 7.63 4.12
C ALA A 83 -1.65 7.10 5.38
N GLY A 84 -0.52 6.42 5.18
CA GLY A 84 0.34 5.94 6.25
C GLY A 84 1.74 5.62 5.76
N ASP A 85 2.63 5.51 6.71
CA ASP A 85 4.03 5.18 6.55
C ASP A 85 4.48 4.15 7.61
N LEU A 86 5.76 3.83 7.64
CA LEU A 86 6.31 2.87 8.62
C LEU A 86 6.86 3.53 9.88
N LEU A 87 6.84 4.84 9.97
CA LEU A 87 7.41 5.56 11.11
C LEU A 87 6.45 5.60 12.28
N ASN A 88 7.03 5.77 13.46
CA ASN A 88 6.26 5.89 14.69
C ASN A 88 5.30 7.09 14.58
N GLN A 89 4.03 6.86 14.91
CA GLN A 89 2.93 7.82 14.85
C GLN A 89 2.69 8.44 13.46
N LEU A 90 3.07 7.76 12.36
CA LEU A 90 2.84 8.21 10.98
C LEU A 90 3.42 9.62 10.72
N SER A 91 4.66 9.84 11.17
CA SER A 91 5.24 11.20 11.14
C SER A 91 5.40 11.74 9.71
N SER A 92 5.87 10.94 8.76
CA SER A 92 5.99 11.37 7.36
C SER A 92 4.64 11.70 6.73
N SER A 93 3.62 10.88 6.98
CA SER A 93 2.26 11.09 6.49
C SER A 93 1.61 12.33 7.10
N CYS A 94 1.81 12.56 8.41
CA CYS A 94 1.29 13.74 9.08
C CYS A 94 1.88 15.04 8.52
N PHE A 95 3.20 15.07 8.28
CA PHE A 95 3.84 16.25 7.71
C PHE A 95 3.42 16.49 6.25
N ALA A 96 3.33 15.45 5.43
CA ALA A 96 2.83 15.58 4.07
C ALA A 96 1.37 16.07 4.04
N ALA A 97 0.50 15.54 4.90
CA ALA A 97 -0.90 15.95 5.02
C ALA A 97 -1.03 17.42 5.47
N ARG A 98 -0.19 17.88 6.41
CA ARG A 98 -0.14 19.27 6.82
C ARG A 98 0.14 20.22 5.65
N ASP A 99 1.11 19.85 4.82
CA ASP A 99 1.54 20.73 3.71
C ASP A 99 0.54 20.70 2.55
N LEU A 100 -0.24 19.63 2.39
CA LEU A 100 -1.32 19.49 1.40
C LEU A 100 -2.62 20.16 1.83
N ASN A 101 -2.81 20.40 3.12
CA ASN A 101 -4.04 20.99 3.70
C ASN A 101 -5.33 20.24 3.32
N ILE A 102 -5.27 18.92 3.23
CA ILE A 102 -6.41 18.03 2.94
C ILE A 102 -6.85 17.33 4.24
N PRO A 103 -8.17 17.14 4.50
CA PRO A 103 -8.64 16.35 5.64
C PRO A 103 -8.00 14.97 5.65
N PHE A 104 -7.32 14.61 6.75
CA PHE A 104 -6.43 13.46 6.83
C PHE A 104 -6.92 12.40 7.82
N ILE A 105 -6.90 11.15 7.40
CA ILE A 105 -7.09 9.97 8.23
C ILE A 105 -5.83 9.11 8.11
N GLY A 106 -5.05 9.06 9.18
CA GLY A 106 -3.85 8.23 9.26
C GLY A 106 -4.21 6.76 9.42
N LEU A 107 -3.58 5.90 8.62
CA LEU A 107 -3.74 4.46 8.66
C LEU A 107 -2.39 3.80 8.94
N PHE A 108 -2.38 2.80 9.80
CA PHE A 108 -1.16 2.08 10.13
C PHE A 108 -1.32 0.58 9.89
N GLY A 109 -1.32 0.21 8.63
CA GLY A 109 -1.32 -1.18 8.17
C GLY A 109 0.07 -1.69 7.78
N ALA A 110 1.14 -0.92 8.04
CA ALA A 110 2.49 -1.21 7.57
C ALA A 110 2.50 -1.57 6.08
N CYS A 111 2.93 -2.79 5.71
CA CYS A 111 2.98 -3.24 4.31
C CYS A 111 1.61 -3.32 3.63
N SER A 112 0.50 -3.32 4.37
CA SER A 112 -0.87 -3.36 3.84
C SER A 112 -1.51 -1.98 3.69
N THR A 113 -0.84 -0.89 4.07
CA THR A 113 -1.42 0.46 4.12
C THR A 113 -2.06 0.90 2.81
N MET A 114 -1.45 0.63 1.65
CA MET A 114 -2.06 0.99 0.36
C MET A 114 -3.40 0.26 0.14
N ALA A 115 -3.44 -1.05 0.39
CA ALA A 115 -4.66 -1.84 0.26
C ALA A 115 -5.72 -1.44 1.29
N GLU A 116 -5.30 -1.12 2.52
CA GLU A 116 -6.15 -0.59 3.59
C GLU A 116 -6.75 0.76 3.20
N SER A 117 -5.93 1.70 2.71
CA SER A 117 -6.36 3.02 2.25
C SER A 117 -7.37 2.93 1.11
N LEU A 118 -7.13 2.08 0.11
CA LEU A 118 -8.07 1.82 -0.99
C LEU A 118 -9.37 1.21 -0.48
N SER A 119 -9.30 0.29 0.47
CA SER A 119 -10.44 -0.39 1.07
C SER A 119 -11.33 0.59 1.83
N VAL A 120 -10.74 1.34 2.75
CA VAL A 120 -11.46 2.35 3.56
C VAL A 120 -12.00 3.47 2.68
N GLY A 121 -11.19 3.97 1.73
CA GLY A 121 -11.62 4.99 0.76
C GLY A 121 -12.82 4.54 -0.08
N SER A 122 -12.80 3.29 -0.54
CA SER A 122 -13.92 2.72 -1.30
C SER A 122 -15.20 2.60 -0.45
N MET A 123 -15.08 2.21 0.82
CA MET A 123 -16.22 2.15 1.75
C MET A 123 -16.78 3.54 2.05
N ILE A 124 -15.94 4.55 2.24
CA ILE A 124 -16.35 5.95 2.44
C ILE A 124 -17.12 6.46 1.22
N MET A 125 -16.61 6.19 0.01
CA MET A 125 -17.28 6.58 -1.23
C MET A 125 -18.59 5.83 -1.45
N GLU A 126 -18.64 4.54 -1.10
CA GLU A 126 -19.86 3.72 -1.14
C GLU A 126 -20.94 4.27 -0.21
N GLY A 127 -20.54 4.73 0.98
CA GLY A 127 -21.42 5.41 1.93
C GLY A 127 -21.92 6.79 1.48
N GLY A 128 -21.45 7.29 0.31
CA GLY A 128 -21.82 8.62 -0.18
C GLY A 128 -21.15 9.78 0.55
N LEU A 129 -20.13 9.50 1.39
CA LEU A 129 -19.47 10.48 2.26
C LEU A 129 -18.35 11.25 1.56
N ALA A 130 -17.95 10.84 0.35
CA ALA A 130 -16.92 11.49 -0.44
C ALA A 130 -17.19 11.38 -1.93
N ASN A 131 -16.68 12.36 -2.69
CA ASN A 131 -16.61 12.32 -4.15
C ASN A 131 -15.24 11.91 -4.65
N TYR A 132 -14.19 12.37 -3.95
CA TYR A 132 -12.80 12.08 -4.26
C TYR A 132 -12.04 11.75 -2.97
N VAL A 133 -11.28 10.67 -3.01
CA VAL A 133 -10.42 10.21 -1.90
C VAL A 133 -9.06 9.91 -2.47
N VAL A 134 -8.01 10.32 -1.78
CA VAL A 134 -6.64 9.90 -2.09
C VAL A 134 -6.24 8.78 -1.14
N ALA A 135 -5.80 7.66 -1.69
CA ALA A 135 -5.14 6.57 -0.97
C ALA A 135 -3.64 6.65 -1.25
N ALA A 136 -2.82 6.72 -0.21
CA ALA A 136 -1.38 6.88 -0.37
C ALA A 136 -0.58 6.11 0.70
N THR A 137 0.67 5.80 0.39
CA THR A 137 1.60 5.22 1.34
C THR A 137 3.03 5.56 0.95
N SER A 138 3.91 5.58 1.94
CA SER A 138 5.35 5.75 1.75
C SER A 138 6.15 4.83 2.64
N SER A 139 7.41 4.69 2.30
CA SER A 139 8.46 4.17 3.17
C SER A 139 9.80 4.72 2.71
N HIS A 140 10.76 4.70 3.63
CA HIS A 140 12.14 4.99 3.31
C HIS A 140 13.02 3.96 4.00
N PHE A 141 13.93 3.34 3.25
CA PHE A 141 14.79 2.29 3.81
C PHE A 141 15.46 2.71 5.11
N SER A 142 16.16 3.84 5.12
CA SER A 142 16.97 4.25 6.27
C SER A 142 16.12 4.66 7.48
N SER A 143 15.00 5.36 7.29
CA SER A 143 14.11 5.75 8.39
C SER A 143 13.35 4.54 8.97
N ALA A 144 12.85 3.64 8.12
CA ALA A 144 12.16 2.44 8.56
C ALA A 144 13.10 1.49 9.31
N GLU A 145 14.33 1.29 8.82
CA GLU A 145 15.29 0.42 9.49
C GLU A 145 15.65 0.88 10.90
N ARG A 146 15.72 2.19 11.14
CA ARG A 146 15.89 2.74 12.49
C ARG A 146 14.78 2.37 13.44
N GLN A 147 13.56 2.21 12.96
CA GLN A 147 12.40 1.84 13.76
C GLN A 147 12.37 0.35 14.10
N PHE A 148 12.77 -0.51 13.17
CA PHE A 148 12.55 -1.95 13.26
C PHE A 148 13.81 -2.75 13.63
N ARG A 149 15.01 -2.17 13.50
CA ARG A 149 16.26 -2.88 13.75
C ARG A 149 17.05 -2.19 14.86
N LEU A 150 17.18 -2.86 15.99
CA LEU A 150 17.95 -2.43 17.15
C LEU A 150 19.05 -3.47 17.46
N PRO A 151 20.23 -3.01 17.91
CA PRO A 151 20.70 -1.61 18.00
C PRO A 151 21.13 -1.07 16.63
N LEU A 152 20.78 0.17 16.36
CA LEU A 152 21.07 0.86 15.09
C LEU A 152 22.57 1.04 14.83
N GLU A 153 23.32 1.27 15.90
CA GLU A 153 24.74 1.57 15.87
C GLU A 153 25.59 0.37 15.38
N MET A 154 25.07 -0.83 15.47
CA MET A 154 25.79 -2.03 15.04
C MET A 154 25.80 -2.22 13.52
N GLY A 155 25.00 -1.49 12.77
CA GLY A 155 24.98 -1.55 11.31
C GLY A 155 25.01 -2.97 10.78
N SER A 156 24.05 -3.81 11.20
CA SER A 156 24.07 -5.22 10.81
C SER A 156 24.14 -5.37 9.29
N GLN A 157 25.17 -6.05 8.80
CA GLN A 157 25.24 -6.41 7.41
C GLN A 157 24.09 -7.34 7.08
N ARG A 158 23.33 -6.99 6.07
CA ARG A 158 22.25 -7.83 5.58
C ARG A 158 22.80 -8.92 4.67
N ALA A 159 22.24 -10.11 4.79
CA ALA A 159 22.45 -11.13 3.77
C ALA A 159 21.95 -10.58 2.40
N PRO A 160 22.59 -10.91 1.27
CA PRO A 160 22.13 -10.50 -0.05
C PRO A 160 20.68 -10.92 -0.38
N THR A 161 20.20 -11.96 0.29
CA THR A 161 18.84 -12.52 0.16
C THR A 161 17.82 -11.88 1.10
N ALA A 162 18.24 -10.98 2.01
CA ALA A 162 17.31 -10.33 2.94
C ALA A 162 16.39 -9.37 2.20
N GLN A 163 15.12 -9.33 2.60
CA GLN A 163 14.16 -8.36 2.12
C GLN A 163 14.64 -6.94 2.40
N TRP A 164 14.30 -6.02 1.52
CA TRP A 164 14.70 -4.64 1.57
C TRP A 164 13.47 -3.74 1.67
N THR A 165 13.44 -2.87 2.66
CA THR A 165 12.39 -1.86 2.74
C THR A 165 12.53 -0.89 1.56
N VAL A 166 11.46 -0.70 0.83
CA VAL A 166 11.42 0.20 -0.33
C VAL A 166 11.61 1.65 0.10
N THR A 167 12.42 2.40 -0.65
CA THR A 167 12.43 3.85 -0.60
C THR A 167 11.50 4.36 -1.69
N GLY A 168 10.37 4.93 -1.30
CA GLY A 168 9.40 5.44 -2.27
C GLY A 168 8.05 5.78 -1.68
N ALA A 169 7.20 6.30 -2.55
CA ALA A 169 5.81 6.62 -2.23
C ALA A 169 4.92 6.34 -3.44
N GLY A 170 3.67 5.96 -3.15
CA GLY A 170 2.63 5.77 -4.13
C GLY A 170 1.33 6.40 -3.70
N ALA A 171 0.59 6.96 -4.65
CA ALA A 171 -0.72 7.54 -4.41
C ALA A 171 -1.70 7.20 -5.52
N MET A 172 -2.96 6.98 -5.16
CA MET A 172 -4.08 6.70 -6.04
C MET A 172 -5.26 7.57 -5.68
N VAL A 173 -5.84 8.24 -6.68
CA VAL A 173 -7.06 9.03 -6.50
C VAL A 173 -8.27 8.20 -6.88
N LEU A 174 -9.18 8.02 -5.94
CA LEU A 174 -10.49 7.40 -6.17
C LEU A 174 -11.51 8.47 -6.56
N GLY A 175 -12.32 8.19 -7.58
CA GLY A 175 -13.40 9.06 -8.09
C GLY A 175 -14.59 8.25 -8.58
N LYS A 176 -15.72 8.92 -8.87
CA LYS A 176 -16.98 8.25 -9.23
C LYS A 176 -17.16 7.99 -10.73
N LYS A 177 -16.41 8.67 -11.60
CA LYS A 177 -16.65 8.68 -13.05
C LYS A 177 -15.38 8.44 -13.86
N GLY A 178 -15.55 8.01 -15.10
CA GLY A 178 -14.48 7.79 -16.08
C GLY A 178 -14.35 6.34 -16.50
N ASN A 179 -13.59 6.08 -17.55
CA ASN A 179 -13.27 4.73 -18.02
C ASN A 179 -11.91 4.30 -17.47
N PHE A 180 -11.88 3.97 -16.17
CA PHE A 180 -10.70 3.59 -15.41
C PHE A 180 -10.93 2.29 -14.64
N PRO A 181 -9.90 1.59 -14.19
CA PRO A 181 -10.02 0.48 -13.27
C PRO A 181 -10.81 0.89 -12.01
N TYR A 182 -11.59 -0.03 -11.45
CA TYR A 182 -12.46 0.26 -10.33
C TYR A 182 -12.45 -0.84 -9.27
N VAL A 183 -12.75 -0.46 -8.04
CA VAL A 183 -12.86 -1.39 -6.90
C VAL A 183 -14.25 -2.00 -6.89
N THR A 184 -14.32 -3.32 -6.87
CA THR A 184 -15.60 -4.07 -6.83
C THR A 184 -15.88 -4.71 -5.49
N HIS A 185 -14.83 -5.16 -4.80
CA HIS A 185 -14.94 -5.89 -3.53
C HIS A 185 -13.80 -5.47 -2.62
N VAL A 186 -14.08 -5.47 -1.34
CA VAL A 186 -13.11 -5.30 -0.27
C VAL A 186 -13.23 -6.47 0.68
N THR A 187 -12.14 -7.21 0.90
CA THR A 187 -12.08 -8.30 1.87
C THR A 187 -11.11 -7.92 2.96
N THR A 188 -11.60 -7.69 4.17
CA THR A 188 -10.75 -7.34 5.31
C THR A 188 -10.19 -8.60 5.96
N GLY A 189 -8.87 -8.69 6.07
CA GLY A 189 -8.16 -9.80 6.69
C GLY A 189 -8.33 -9.84 8.22
N LYS A 190 -7.88 -10.93 8.81
CA LYS A 190 -7.78 -11.11 10.27
C LYS A 190 -6.33 -11.26 10.66
N VAL A 191 -5.99 -10.84 11.86
CA VAL A 191 -4.67 -11.13 12.43
C VAL A 191 -4.50 -12.64 12.55
N LYS A 192 -3.39 -13.16 12.00
CA LYS A 192 -3.03 -14.57 12.04
C LYS A 192 -1.66 -14.72 12.67
N ASP A 193 -1.62 -15.41 13.79
CA ASP A 193 -0.39 -15.76 14.48
C ASP A 193 -0.15 -17.28 14.34
N TYR A 194 0.98 -17.62 13.74
CA TYR A 194 1.44 -19.00 13.57
C TYR A 194 2.70 -19.29 14.41
N GLY A 195 2.98 -18.45 15.38
CA GLY A 195 4.11 -18.61 16.31
C GLY A 195 5.48 -18.43 15.63
N ILE A 196 5.56 -17.68 14.55
CA ILE A 196 6.83 -17.38 13.87
C ILE A 196 7.58 -16.32 14.66
N ILE A 197 8.75 -16.66 15.17
CA ILE A 197 9.59 -15.81 16.01
C ILE A 197 10.87 -15.34 15.31
N ASP A 198 11.15 -15.80 14.10
CA ASP A 198 12.32 -15.38 13.35
C ASP A 198 12.07 -14.00 12.72
N VAL A 199 12.67 -12.97 13.33
CA VAL A 199 12.57 -11.57 12.88
C VAL A 199 13.19 -11.31 11.51
N ASN A 200 14.03 -12.21 11.03
CA ASN A 200 14.66 -12.11 9.70
C ASN A 200 13.82 -12.76 8.60
N ASN A 201 12.71 -13.40 8.95
CA ASN A 201 11.85 -14.14 8.03
C ASN A 201 10.41 -13.61 8.08
N MET A 202 10.23 -12.37 7.67
CA MET A 202 8.91 -11.71 7.66
C MET A 202 7.93 -12.36 6.68
N GLY A 203 8.40 -12.87 5.56
CA GLY A 203 7.55 -13.51 4.55
C GLY A 203 6.82 -14.72 5.12
N VAL A 204 7.48 -15.53 5.98
CA VAL A 204 6.85 -16.67 6.67
C VAL A 204 5.74 -16.21 7.60
N ALA A 205 5.93 -15.09 8.30
CA ALA A 205 4.91 -14.55 9.19
C ALA A 205 3.70 -13.97 8.41
N MET A 206 3.94 -13.38 7.23
CA MET A 206 2.90 -12.74 6.41
C MET A 206 2.10 -13.73 5.54
N ALA A 207 2.74 -14.79 5.05
CA ALA A 207 2.13 -15.74 4.13
C ALA A 207 0.81 -16.37 4.65
N PRO A 208 0.71 -16.80 5.92
CA PRO A 208 -0.54 -17.36 6.46
C PRO A 208 -1.71 -16.37 6.43
N ALA A 209 -1.45 -15.09 6.73
CA ALA A 209 -2.48 -14.05 6.69
C ALA A 209 -2.96 -13.78 5.25
N ALA A 210 -2.03 -13.75 4.29
CA ALA A 210 -2.35 -13.62 2.87
C ALA A 210 -3.21 -14.79 2.38
N VAL A 211 -2.81 -16.03 2.70
CA VAL A 211 -3.57 -17.24 2.34
C VAL A 211 -4.98 -17.23 2.94
N ASP A 212 -5.11 -16.88 4.22
CA ASP A 212 -6.42 -16.83 4.90
C ASP A 212 -7.34 -15.80 4.23
N THR A 213 -6.83 -14.62 3.93
CA THR A 213 -7.62 -13.53 3.32
C THR A 213 -8.04 -13.87 1.90
N ILE A 214 -7.13 -14.43 1.07
CA ILE A 214 -7.43 -14.84 -0.31
C ILE A 214 -8.48 -15.96 -0.32
N LYS A 215 -8.31 -16.99 0.52
CA LYS A 215 -9.29 -18.08 0.64
C LYS A 215 -10.66 -17.56 1.07
N GLN A 216 -10.69 -16.69 2.07
CA GLN A 216 -11.95 -16.11 2.53
C GLN A 216 -12.62 -15.26 1.43
N HIS A 217 -11.84 -14.52 0.64
CA HIS A 217 -12.37 -13.79 -0.50
C HIS A 217 -13.05 -14.72 -1.52
N PHE A 218 -12.42 -15.83 -1.87
CA PHE A 218 -13.02 -16.81 -2.77
C PHE A 218 -14.30 -17.42 -2.20
N MET A 219 -14.29 -17.80 -0.92
CA MET A 219 -15.49 -18.36 -0.26
C MET A 219 -16.63 -17.35 -0.22
N ASP A 220 -16.35 -16.09 0.12
CA ASP A 220 -17.38 -15.06 0.26
C ASP A 220 -17.98 -14.64 -1.09
N THR A 221 -17.16 -14.61 -2.14
CA THR A 221 -17.56 -14.16 -3.48
C THR A 221 -18.05 -15.27 -4.40
N GLY A 222 -17.80 -16.53 -4.05
CA GLY A 222 -18.03 -17.70 -4.92
C GLY A 222 -17.10 -17.75 -6.13
N ARG A 223 -16.02 -16.95 -6.16
CA ARG A 223 -15.06 -16.87 -7.24
C ARG A 223 -13.93 -17.90 -7.09
N LYS A 224 -13.24 -18.14 -8.18
CA LYS A 224 -12.07 -19.02 -8.26
C LYS A 224 -10.83 -18.23 -8.70
N PRO A 225 -9.62 -18.74 -8.46
CA PRO A 225 -8.39 -18.12 -8.96
C PRO A 225 -8.39 -17.83 -10.46
N SER A 226 -9.03 -18.71 -11.25
CA SER A 226 -9.18 -18.54 -12.71
C SER A 226 -10.05 -17.36 -13.14
N ASP A 227 -10.80 -16.74 -12.22
CA ASP A 227 -11.62 -15.57 -12.50
C ASP A 227 -10.81 -14.26 -12.42
N TYR A 228 -9.51 -14.37 -12.18
CA TYR A 228 -8.57 -13.26 -12.04
C TYR A 228 -7.39 -13.43 -13.00
N ASP A 229 -7.09 -12.41 -13.78
CA ASP A 229 -5.90 -12.39 -14.64
C ASP A 229 -4.60 -12.30 -13.82
N VAL A 230 -4.65 -11.59 -12.69
CA VAL A 230 -3.51 -11.39 -11.80
C VAL A 230 -3.97 -11.36 -10.33
N ILE A 231 -3.23 -12.06 -9.48
CA ILE A 231 -3.31 -11.93 -8.02
C ILE A 231 -1.95 -11.45 -7.54
N ALA A 232 -1.88 -10.19 -7.15
CA ALA A 232 -0.65 -9.57 -6.63
C ALA A 232 -0.66 -9.59 -5.11
N THR A 233 0.48 -9.96 -4.53
CA THR A 233 0.74 -9.89 -3.08
C THR A 233 1.99 -9.08 -2.83
N GLY A 234 2.23 -8.68 -1.57
CA GLY A 234 3.56 -8.27 -1.14
C GLY A 234 4.57 -9.41 -1.27
N ASP A 235 5.84 -9.10 -1.05
CA ASP A 235 6.88 -10.12 -1.05
C ASP A 235 6.71 -11.08 0.14
N LEU A 236 6.44 -12.35 -0.18
CA LEU A 236 6.25 -13.43 0.78
C LEU A 236 7.49 -14.35 0.87
N GLU A 237 8.65 -13.88 0.41
CA GLU A 237 9.94 -14.56 0.32
C GLU A 237 10.12 -15.60 -0.78
N ILE A 238 11.38 -15.71 -1.25
CA ILE A 238 11.85 -16.75 -2.18
C ILE A 238 11.75 -18.11 -1.49
N GLY A 239 11.24 -19.11 -2.20
CA GLY A 239 11.07 -20.48 -1.69
C GLY A 239 9.70 -20.76 -1.08
N ARG A 240 8.85 -19.76 -0.92
CA ARG A 240 7.44 -19.91 -0.54
C ARG A 240 6.48 -19.82 -1.72
N ALA A 241 7.00 -19.86 -2.94
CA ALA A 241 6.20 -20.07 -4.16
C ALA A 241 5.26 -21.28 -4.03
N SER A 242 5.67 -22.30 -3.27
CA SER A 242 4.80 -23.43 -2.93
C SER A 242 3.55 -23.05 -2.12
N CYS A 243 3.59 -21.97 -1.33
CA CYS A 243 2.37 -21.45 -0.69
C CYS A 243 1.48 -20.77 -1.72
N ARG A 244 2.08 -20.09 -2.69
CA ARG A 244 1.40 -19.49 -3.82
C ARG A 244 0.74 -20.56 -4.70
N GLU A 245 1.50 -21.59 -5.07
CA GLU A 245 1.00 -22.74 -5.84
C GLU A 245 -0.03 -23.55 -5.06
N ARG A 246 0.13 -23.77 -3.74
CA ARG A 246 -0.84 -24.49 -2.91
C ARG A 246 -2.13 -23.70 -2.69
N VAL A 247 -2.10 -22.37 -2.70
CA VAL A 247 -3.33 -21.57 -2.71
C VAL A 247 -4.06 -21.76 -4.03
N PHE A 248 -3.34 -21.97 -5.14
CA PHE A 248 -3.92 -22.18 -6.46
C PHE A 248 -4.23 -23.67 -6.76
N ALA A 249 -3.48 -24.60 -6.21
CA ALA A 249 -3.68 -26.04 -6.45
C ALA A 249 -4.60 -26.73 -5.42
N GLY A 250 -4.98 -26.06 -4.36
CA GLY A 250 -5.89 -26.55 -3.32
C GLY A 250 -7.32 -26.02 -3.42
N CYS A 251 -7.69 -25.49 -4.57
CA CYS A 251 -9.05 -25.04 -4.89
C CYS A 251 -9.69 -25.95 -5.90
#